data_a5911ad670caffd67ddf4ec3252d0619
#
_entry.id   a5911ad670caffd67ddf4ec3252d0619
#
_cell.length_a   1.000
_cell.length_b   1.000
_cell.length_c   1.000
_cell.angle_alpha   90.00
_cell.angle_beta   90.00
_cell.angle_gamma   90.00
#
_symmetry.space_group_name_H-M   'P 1'
#
loop_
_entity.id
_entity.type
_entity.pdbx_description
1 polymer ?
#
loop_
_entity_poly.entity_id
_entity_poly.type
_entity_poly.pdbx_seq_one_letter_code
_entity_poly.pdbx_strand_id
1 'polypeptide(L)'
;MNTKVTILISALVLVGSCKPSMEESVDLNGQNWIHGSENCEEQIDPLIQVVQYNHNTWILRQNKCINYEAPFMFLFFGEDKALLIDTGATEEEETFPLYNAVRHLIDQWSEKNKAVQLIVAHTHKHGDHYAADSQFKGKPKTTVIGLDVENVKNFFNISNWPEEMVDFDLGNRLMKIIPIPGHEASSIAVYDASTQILLTGDTFYPGRLYVKDWNAFNLSIKRLVKFTDNYEVSTILGNHIEMTQTAGVDYPFDVRYQPKEHKLPLSVLELKELSGALTKLGDKPTREVHDSFIIFPVH
;
A
#
# COMPACT_ATOMS: atom_id res chain seq x y z
N MET A 1 -61.06 42.98 -26.16
CA MET A 1 -60.08 41.96 -26.51
C MET A 1 -58.96 42.04 -25.49
N ASN A 2 -58.94 41.13 -24.52
CA ASN A 2 -57.91 41.08 -23.48
C ASN A 2 -56.91 39.96 -23.82
N THR A 3 -55.74 40.35 -24.20
CA THR A 3 -54.64 39.40 -24.48
C THR A 3 -53.90 39.06 -23.17
N LYS A 4 -54.02 37.82 -22.67
CA LYS A 4 -53.26 37.33 -21.55
C LYS A 4 -51.86 36.90 -22.01
N VAL A 5 -50.84 37.56 -21.49
CA VAL A 5 -49.42 37.16 -21.67
C VAL A 5 -49.08 36.15 -20.60
N THR A 6 -48.76 34.91 -21.01
CA THR A 6 -48.27 33.87 -20.13
C THR A 6 -46.75 33.90 -20.11
N ILE A 7 -46.15 34.20 -18.96
CA ILE A 7 -44.68 34.18 -18.76
C ILE A 7 -44.34 32.79 -18.27
N LEU A 8 -43.56 32.04 -19.08
CA LEU A 8 -42.92 30.79 -18.67
C LEU A 8 -41.61 31.12 -17.92
N ILE A 9 -41.57 30.81 -16.64
CA ILE A 9 -40.36 30.87 -15.84
C ILE A 9 -39.68 29.49 -15.92
N SER A 10 -38.55 29.41 -16.66
CA SER A 10 -37.69 28.19 -16.66
C SER A 10 -36.81 28.20 -15.40
N ALA A 11 -37.07 27.30 -14.48
CA ALA A 11 -36.19 27.09 -13.34
C ALA A 11 -34.96 26.30 -13.80
N LEU A 12 -33.79 26.94 -13.79
CA LEU A 12 -32.50 26.31 -14.03
C LEU A 12 -32.08 25.56 -12.76
N VAL A 13 -32.19 24.24 -12.74
CA VAL A 13 -31.68 23.40 -11.64
C VAL A 13 -30.17 23.30 -11.82
N LEU A 14 -29.42 24.08 -11.05
CA LEU A 14 -27.97 23.87 -10.87
C LEU A 14 -27.75 22.61 -10.04
N VAL A 15 -27.43 21.51 -10.69
CA VAL A 15 -26.90 20.32 -10.01
C VAL A 15 -25.45 20.63 -9.61
N GLY A 16 -25.29 21.15 -8.40
CA GLY A 16 -23.97 21.30 -7.81
C GLY A 16 -23.36 19.91 -7.58
N SER A 17 -22.33 19.58 -8.36
CA SER A 17 -21.48 18.41 -8.09
C SER A 17 -20.69 18.73 -6.81
N CYS A 18 -21.17 18.23 -5.65
CA CYS A 18 -20.39 18.22 -4.42
C CYS A 18 -19.24 17.21 -4.64
N LYS A 19 -18.03 17.71 -4.94
CA LYS A 19 -16.83 16.90 -4.75
C LYS A 19 -16.74 16.61 -3.24
N PRO A 20 -16.61 15.34 -2.81
CA PRO A 20 -16.32 15.06 -1.41
C PRO A 20 -15.05 15.83 -1.02
N SER A 21 -15.09 16.58 0.08
CA SER A 21 -13.90 17.18 0.66
C SER A 21 -12.95 16.05 1.04
N MET A 22 -11.72 16.07 0.52
CA MET A 22 -10.69 15.14 1.00
C MET A 22 -10.52 15.35 2.50
N GLU A 23 -10.56 14.27 3.27
CA GLU A 23 -10.28 14.31 4.71
C GLU A 23 -8.87 14.86 4.93
N GLU A 24 -8.71 15.67 6.00
CA GLU A 24 -7.41 16.17 6.40
C GLU A 24 -6.48 15.00 6.71
N SER A 25 -5.35 14.94 6.02
CA SER A 25 -4.39 13.82 6.09
C SER A 25 -3.01 14.31 6.51
N VAL A 26 -2.25 13.42 7.15
CA VAL A 26 -0.85 13.68 7.54
C VAL A 26 0.04 13.77 6.31
N ASP A 27 0.95 14.76 6.29
CA ASP A 27 2.00 14.84 5.27
C ASP A 27 3.07 13.76 5.52
N LEU A 28 3.05 12.72 4.67
CA LEU A 28 4.01 11.61 4.75
C LEU A 28 5.43 11.98 4.28
N ASN A 29 5.62 13.09 3.57
CA ASN A 29 6.96 13.53 3.17
C ASN A 29 7.78 14.03 4.36
N GLY A 30 7.13 14.58 5.37
CA GLY A 30 7.75 15.03 6.62
C GLY A 30 7.68 14.01 7.75
N GLN A 31 7.11 12.82 7.52
CA GLN A 31 6.92 11.83 8.57
C GLN A 31 8.26 11.21 9.00
N ASN A 32 8.54 11.29 10.30
CA ASN A 32 9.69 10.59 10.90
C ASN A 32 9.29 9.14 11.20
N TRP A 33 9.89 8.20 10.48
CA TRP A 33 9.72 6.80 10.73
C TRP A 33 10.78 6.27 11.70
N ILE A 34 10.39 5.32 12.57
CA ILE A 34 11.36 4.57 13.37
C ILE A 34 12.32 3.87 12.41
N HIS A 35 13.61 4.05 12.60
CA HIS A 35 14.63 3.62 11.65
C HIS A 35 15.70 2.71 12.29
N GLY A 36 15.35 2.12 13.46
CA GLY A 36 16.21 1.24 14.22
C GLY A 36 17.25 1.97 15.07
N SER A 37 18.22 1.22 15.58
CA SER A 37 19.25 1.73 16.49
C SER A 37 20.59 1.06 16.20
N GLU A 38 21.70 1.78 16.47
CA GLU A 38 23.05 1.20 16.51
C GLU A 38 23.16 0.11 17.59
N ASN A 39 22.44 0.30 18.71
CA ASN A 39 22.33 -0.68 19.78
C ASN A 39 20.85 -1.03 20.02
N CYS A 40 20.42 -2.14 19.44
CA CYS A 40 19.04 -2.60 19.57
C CYS A 40 18.65 -3.07 20.98
N GLU A 41 19.60 -3.34 21.87
CA GLU A 41 19.30 -3.71 23.26
C GLU A 41 18.90 -2.48 24.11
N GLU A 42 19.34 -1.29 23.70
CA GLU A 42 19.08 -0.02 24.41
C GLU A 42 18.04 0.86 23.70
N GLN A 43 17.47 0.36 22.59
CA GLN A 43 16.52 1.13 21.82
C GLN A 43 15.22 1.37 22.63
N ILE A 44 14.63 2.57 22.46
CA ILE A 44 13.42 3.02 23.17
C ILE A 44 12.20 3.17 22.25
N ASP A 45 12.39 3.01 20.95
CA ASP A 45 11.30 3.09 19.98
C ASP A 45 10.28 1.97 20.20
N PRO A 46 8.99 2.19 19.88
CA PRO A 46 7.98 1.15 20.00
C PRO A 46 8.28 -0.04 19.07
N LEU A 47 7.77 -1.22 19.44
CA LEU A 47 7.88 -2.44 18.62
C LEU A 47 7.19 -2.24 17.26
N ILE A 48 6.10 -1.48 17.25
CA ILE A 48 5.33 -1.10 16.06
C ILE A 48 5.05 0.40 16.15
N GLN A 49 5.54 1.17 15.19
CA GLN A 49 5.09 2.56 15.04
C GLN A 49 3.74 2.57 14.36
N VAL A 50 2.81 3.34 14.90
CA VAL A 50 1.47 3.53 14.36
C VAL A 50 1.27 5.01 14.05
N VAL A 51 0.98 5.31 12.78
CA VAL A 51 0.69 6.66 12.30
C VAL A 51 -0.73 6.70 11.76
N GLN A 52 -1.58 7.52 12.35
CA GLN A 52 -2.91 7.80 11.81
C GLN A 52 -2.78 8.76 10.63
N TYR A 53 -2.95 8.25 9.41
CA TYR A 53 -2.90 9.05 8.20
C TYR A 53 -4.10 10.00 8.08
N ASN A 54 -5.30 9.47 8.29
CA ASN A 54 -6.55 10.21 8.44
C ASN A 54 -7.50 9.44 9.37
N HIS A 55 -8.76 9.89 9.51
CA HIS A 55 -9.73 9.24 10.41
C HIS A 55 -9.95 7.75 10.11
N ASN A 56 -9.79 7.31 8.87
CA ASN A 56 -10.12 5.96 8.41
C ASN A 56 -8.91 5.19 7.88
N THR A 57 -7.67 5.69 8.08
CA THR A 57 -6.47 5.07 7.53
C THR A 57 -5.30 5.17 8.50
N TRP A 58 -4.64 4.05 8.76
CA TRP A 58 -3.42 3.96 9.56
C TRP A 58 -2.31 3.28 8.79
N ILE A 59 -1.07 3.74 9.04
CA ILE A 59 0.16 3.16 8.53
C ILE A 59 0.94 2.66 9.73
N LEU A 60 1.32 1.39 9.69
CA LEU A 60 2.10 0.75 10.74
C LEU A 60 3.49 0.44 10.18
N ARG A 61 4.51 0.56 11.02
CA ARG A 61 5.87 0.13 10.66
C ARG A 61 6.44 -0.76 11.75
N GLN A 62 6.99 -1.91 11.36
CA GLN A 62 7.74 -2.80 12.24
C GLN A 62 9.08 -2.16 12.63
N ASN A 63 9.53 -2.34 13.88
CA ASN A 63 10.81 -1.85 14.33
C ASN A 63 11.97 -2.67 13.73
N LYS A 64 12.98 -1.99 13.16
CA LYS A 64 14.18 -2.64 12.58
C LYS A 64 14.99 -3.44 13.58
N CYS A 65 14.91 -3.12 14.86
CA CYS A 65 15.57 -3.90 15.90
C CYS A 65 14.92 -5.28 16.14
N ILE A 66 13.64 -5.45 15.73
CA ILE A 66 12.98 -6.76 15.74
C ILE A 66 13.38 -7.54 14.49
N ASN A 67 13.21 -6.92 13.32
CA ASN A 67 13.57 -7.50 12.04
C ASN A 67 14.09 -6.39 11.10
N TYR A 68 15.23 -6.62 10.45
CA TYR A 68 15.88 -5.61 9.60
C TYR A 68 15.03 -5.21 8.38
N GLU A 69 14.13 -6.08 7.90
CA GLU A 69 13.19 -5.76 6.81
C GLU A 69 12.25 -4.62 7.18
N ALA A 70 11.77 -4.59 8.43
CA ALA A 70 10.90 -3.53 8.97
C ALA A 70 9.83 -3.04 8.00
N PRO A 71 8.98 -3.95 7.47
CA PRO A 71 7.99 -3.59 6.46
C PRO A 71 6.94 -2.65 7.02
N PHE A 72 6.34 -1.89 6.10
CA PHE A 72 5.14 -1.13 6.36
C PHE A 72 3.89 -2.00 6.17
N MET A 73 2.88 -1.76 6.97
CA MET A 73 1.56 -2.37 6.90
C MET A 73 0.50 -1.27 6.89
N PHE A 74 -0.62 -1.52 6.22
CA PHE A 74 -1.63 -0.49 6.00
C PHE A 74 -3.00 -0.97 6.45
N LEU A 75 -3.69 -0.17 7.27
CA LEU A 75 -5.03 -0.49 7.78
C LEU A 75 -6.04 0.55 7.32
N PHE A 76 -7.05 0.08 6.58
CA PHE A 76 -8.12 0.89 6.02
C PHE A 76 -9.47 0.51 6.62
N PHE A 77 -10.29 1.49 6.98
CA PHE A 77 -11.64 1.26 7.48
C PHE A 77 -12.68 1.76 6.48
N GLY A 78 -13.62 0.90 6.14
CA GLY A 78 -14.92 1.24 5.57
C GLY A 78 -16.02 0.97 6.59
N GLU A 79 -17.27 1.19 6.23
CA GLU A 79 -18.41 1.04 7.16
C GLU A 79 -18.69 -0.41 7.56
N ASP A 80 -18.32 -1.39 6.72
CA ASP A 80 -18.62 -2.81 6.95
C ASP A 80 -17.36 -3.66 7.21
N LYS A 81 -16.21 -3.25 6.64
CA LYS A 81 -14.96 -4.01 6.71
C LYS A 81 -13.77 -3.09 7.01
N ALA A 82 -12.81 -3.63 7.75
CA ALA A 82 -11.44 -3.12 7.79
C ALA A 82 -10.56 -4.02 6.93
N LEU A 83 -9.62 -3.44 6.21
CA LEU A 83 -8.64 -4.15 5.38
C LEU A 83 -7.24 -3.87 5.93
N LEU A 84 -6.59 -4.91 6.43
CA LEU A 84 -5.16 -4.88 6.75
C LEU A 84 -4.38 -5.44 5.56
N ILE A 85 -3.45 -4.66 5.06
CA ILE A 85 -2.49 -5.07 4.03
C ILE A 85 -1.17 -5.35 4.69
N ASP A 86 -0.73 -6.62 4.58
CA ASP A 86 0.46 -7.24 5.14
C ASP A 86 0.46 -7.39 6.68
N THR A 87 1.23 -8.36 7.16
CA THR A 87 1.34 -8.70 8.59
C THR A 87 2.78 -8.71 9.10
N GLY A 88 3.71 -8.15 8.34
CA GLY A 88 5.09 -7.94 8.81
C GLY A 88 5.99 -9.18 8.73
N ALA A 89 7.20 -9.02 9.26
CA ALA A 89 8.34 -9.94 9.11
C ALA A 89 8.62 -10.79 10.36
N THR A 90 7.72 -10.83 11.34
CA THR A 90 7.94 -11.54 12.61
C THR A 90 6.66 -12.20 13.09
N GLU A 91 6.72 -13.51 13.34
CA GLU A 91 5.55 -14.31 13.74
C GLU A 91 5.22 -14.17 15.23
N GLU A 92 6.24 -14.06 16.08
CA GLU A 92 6.13 -14.14 17.54
C GLU A 92 5.40 -12.93 18.13
N GLU A 93 4.22 -13.17 18.75
CA GLU A 93 3.38 -12.13 19.34
C GLU A 93 4.08 -11.39 20.51
N GLU A 94 4.99 -12.06 21.25
CA GLU A 94 5.72 -11.45 22.36
C GLU A 94 6.65 -10.32 21.91
N THR A 95 7.24 -10.44 20.71
CA THR A 95 8.20 -9.46 20.17
C THR A 95 7.56 -8.55 19.13
N PHE A 96 6.48 -9.00 18.49
CA PHE A 96 5.75 -8.25 17.47
C PHE A 96 4.25 -8.43 17.63
N PRO A 97 3.59 -7.78 18.60
CA PRO A 97 2.18 -7.96 18.93
C PRO A 97 1.22 -7.28 17.94
N LEU A 98 1.30 -7.66 16.65
CA LEU A 98 0.57 -6.97 15.58
C LEU A 98 -0.95 -7.10 15.72
N TYR A 99 -1.44 -8.31 16.05
CA TYR A 99 -2.87 -8.49 16.25
C TYR A 99 -3.44 -7.58 17.34
N ASN A 100 -2.72 -7.45 18.46
CA ASN A 100 -3.14 -6.59 19.57
C ASN A 100 -3.15 -5.12 19.15
N ALA A 101 -2.13 -4.67 18.40
CA ALA A 101 -2.09 -3.31 17.88
C ALA A 101 -3.26 -3.02 16.92
N VAL A 102 -3.50 -3.91 15.94
CA VAL A 102 -4.60 -3.78 14.99
C VAL A 102 -5.96 -3.86 15.69
N ARG A 103 -6.13 -4.78 16.64
CA ARG A 103 -7.36 -4.92 17.41
C ARG A 103 -7.68 -3.65 18.20
N HIS A 104 -6.67 -3.06 18.84
CA HIS A 104 -6.82 -1.79 19.56
C HIS A 104 -7.31 -0.66 18.63
N LEU A 105 -6.75 -0.54 17.43
CA LEU A 105 -7.19 0.44 16.44
C LEU A 105 -8.64 0.20 15.98
N ILE A 106 -9.01 -1.07 15.77
CA ILE A 106 -10.40 -1.44 15.43
C ILE A 106 -11.36 -1.07 16.56
N ASP A 107 -10.99 -1.33 17.81
CA ASP A 107 -11.84 -1.02 18.97
C ASP A 107 -12.00 0.49 19.13
N GLN A 108 -10.91 1.28 19.04
CA GLN A 108 -10.97 2.75 19.09
C GLN A 108 -11.83 3.33 17.94
N TRP A 109 -11.69 2.81 16.72
CA TRP A 109 -12.48 3.26 15.59
C TRP A 109 -13.97 2.90 15.78
N SER A 110 -14.27 1.71 16.33
CA SER A 110 -15.62 1.21 16.57
C SER A 110 -16.36 1.92 17.71
N GLU A 111 -15.66 2.63 18.61
CA GLU A 111 -16.33 3.46 19.64
C GLU A 111 -17.25 4.54 19.04
N LYS A 112 -16.92 5.00 17.83
CA LYS A 112 -17.66 6.05 17.11
C LYS A 112 -18.37 5.53 15.86
N ASN A 113 -18.15 4.26 15.52
CA ASN A 113 -18.60 3.65 14.28
C ASN A 113 -19.19 2.26 14.56
N LYS A 114 -19.71 1.61 13.51
CA LYS A 114 -20.21 0.24 13.57
C LYS A 114 -19.03 -0.75 13.63
N ALA A 115 -19.18 -1.83 14.37
CA ALA A 115 -18.19 -2.91 14.42
C ALA A 115 -18.02 -3.57 13.04
N VAL A 116 -16.79 -3.67 12.57
CA VAL A 116 -16.41 -4.17 11.25
C VAL A 116 -15.87 -5.61 11.26
N GLN A 117 -15.85 -6.25 10.10
CA GLN A 117 -15.11 -7.47 9.83
C GLN A 117 -13.69 -7.10 9.43
N LEU A 118 -12.67 -7.77 9.98
CA LEU A 118 -11.28 -7.61 9.54
C LEU A 118 -10.96 -8.57 8.39
N ILE A 119 -10.47 -8.03 7.29
CA ILE A 119 -9.87 -8.77 6.18
C ILE A 119 -8.37 -8.52 6.23
N VAL A 120 -7.58 -9.59 6.23
CA VAL A 120 -6.12 -9.55 6.14
C VAL A 120 -5.73 -10.04 4.75
N ALA A 121 -5.12 -9.18 3.97
CA ALA A 121 -4.63 -9.45 2.63
C ALA A 121 -3.14 -9.12 2.53
N HIS A 122 -2.48 -9.59 1.48
CA HIS A 122 -1.04 -9.41 1.31
C HIS A 122 -0.74 -8.80 -0.05
N THR A 123 0.26 -7.92 -0.08
CA THR A 123 0.77 -7.40 -1.34
C THR A 123 1.38 -8.52 -2.17
N HIS A 124 2.04 -9.51 -1.52
CA HIS A 124 2.59 -10.68 -2.17
C HIS A 124 3.03 -11.76 -1.13
N LYS A 125 3.56 -12.88 -1.61
CA LYS A 125 3.90 -14.07 -0.85
C LYS A 125 5.38 -14.15 -0.42
N HIS A 126 5.98 -13.09 0.09
CA HIS A 126 7.28 -13.19 0.77
C HIS A 126 7.11 -13.16 2.29
N GLY A 127 8.03 -13.80 3.02
CA GLY A 127 7.89 -14.07 4.45
C GLY A 127 7.74 -12.84 5.32
N ASP A 128 8.34 -11.73 4.92
CA ASP A 128 8.29 -10.44 5.57
C ASP A 128 6.96 -9.68 5.39
N HIS A 129 6.02 -10.22 4.63
CA HIS A 129 4.67 -9.67 4.42
C HIS A 129 3.57 -10.46 5.10
N TYR A 130 3.84 -11.73 5.51
CA TYR A 130 2.81 -12.59 6.09
C TYR A 130 3.23 -13.30 7.39
N ALA A 131 4.39 -13.00 7.97
CA ALA A 131 4.91 -13.76 9.10
C ALA A 131 3.93 -13.80 10.28
N ALA A 132 3.26 -12.70 10.63
CA ALA A 132 2.32 -12.66 11.74
C ALA A 132 0.89 -13.14 11.41
N ASP A 133 0.65 -13.80 10.29
CA ASP A 133 -0.66 -14.36 9.93
C ASP A 133 -1.24 -15.29 11.00
N SER A 134 -0.37 -16.05 11.68
CA SER A 134 -0.76 -16.96 12.76
C SER A 134 -1.48 -16.23 13.90
N GLN A 135 -1.15 -14.95 14.15
CA GLN A 135 -1.79 -14.13 15.17
C GLN A 135 -3.25 -13.78 14.81
N PHE A 136 -3.61 -13.78 13.52
CA PHE A 136 -4.93 -13.42 13.00
C PHE A 136 -5.83 -14.63 12.70
N LYS A 137 -5.23 -15.79 12.38
CA LYS A 137 -5.96 -17.01 12.02
C LYS A 137 -6.84 -17.48 13.18
N GLY A 138 -8.12 -17.77 12.87
CA GLY A 138 -9.10 -18.22 13.86
C GLY A 138 -9.64 -17.14 14.81
N LYS A 139 -9.22 -15.89 14.68
CA LYS A 139 -9.77 -14.80 15.50
C LYS A 139 -11.19 -14.42 15.06
N PRO A 140 -12.07 -14.00 16.00
CA PRO A 140 -13.44 -13.62 15.68
C PRO A 140 -13.51 -12.48 14.64
N LYS A 141 -14.47 -12.59 13.70
CA LYS A 141 -14.71 -11.62 12.63
C LYS A 141 -13.45 -11.30 11.80
N THR A 142 -12.51 -12.22 11.70
CA THR A 142 -11.25 -12.06 10.96
C THR A 142 -11.16 -13.10 9.85
N THR A 143 -10.83 -12.65 8.66
CA THR A 143 -10.54 -13.51 7.50
C THR A 143 -9.13 -13.21 7.03
N VAL A 144 -8.25 -14.22 7.00
CA VAL A 144 -6.90 -14.13 6.42
C VAL A 144 -6.94 -14.77 5.04
N ILE A 145 -6.58 -14.01 4.01
CA ILE A 145 -6.56 -14.48 2.62
C ILE A 145 -5.32 -15.35 2.40
N GLY A 146 -5.49 -16.47 1.69
CA GLY A 146 -4.34 -17.29 1.32
C GLY A 146 -3.42 -16.60 0.32
N LEU A 147 -2.16 -16.99 0.31
CA LEU A 147 -1.05 -16.27 -0.33
C LEU A 147 -0.87 -16.57 -1.83
N ASP A 148 -1.34 -17.73 -2.28
CA ASP A 148 -1.15 -18.17 -3.67
C ASP A 148 -2.08 -17.41 -4.63
N VAL A 149 -1.66 -17.28 -5.89
CA VAL A 149 -2.44 -16.63 -6.95
C VAL A 149 -3.90 -17.08 -6.98
N GLU A 150 -4.17 -18.40 -6.84
CA GLU A 150 -5.53 -18.93 -6.86
C GLU A 150 -6.36 -18.51 -5.64
N ASN A 151 -5.73 -18.37 -4.46
CA ASN A 151 -6.42 -17.86 -3.27
C ASN A 151 -6.78 -16.38 -3.43
N VAL A 152 -5.85 -15.56 -3.95
CA VAL A 152 -6.07 -14.14 -4.22
C VAL A 152 -7.17 -13.97 -5.27
N LYS A 153 -7.11 -14.70 -6.40
CA LYS A 153 -8.13 -14.70 -7.46
C LYS A 153 -9.50 -15.05 -6.92
N ASN A 154 -9.59 -16.14 -6.17
CA ASN A 154 -10.87 -16.64 -5.65
C ASN A 154 -11.48 -15.66 -4.65
N PHE A 155 -10.67 -15.07 -3.76
CA PHE A 155 -11.20 -14.13 -2.77
C PHE A 155 -11.70 -12.83 -3.39
N PHE A 156 -10.92 -12.25 -4.30
CA PHE A 156 -11.27 -10.97 -4.96
C PHE A 156 -12.10 -11.14 -6.22
N ASN A 157 -12.46 -12.38 -6.61
CA ASN A 157 -13.20 -12.70 -7.84
C ASN A 157 -12.50 -12.22 -9.12
N ILE A 158 -11.18 -12.39 -9.21
CA ILE A 158 -10.40 -12.07 -10.40
C ILE A 158 -10.47 -13.25 -11.36
N SER A 159 -11.17 -13.09 -12.47
CA SER A 159 -11.35 -14.15 -13.48
C SER A 159 -10.17 -14.28 -14.41
N ASN A 160 -9.55 -13.16 -14.80
CA ASN A 160 -8.47 -13.11 -15.77
C ASN A 160 -7.18 -12.52 -15.15
N TRP A 161 -6.40 -13.38 -14.52
CA TRP A 161 -5.10 -13.00 -13.96
C TRP A 161 -3.99 -13.00 -15.04
N PRO A 162 -3.13 -11.97 -15.09
CA PRO A 162 -3.08 -10.77 -14.26
C PRO A 162 -3.80 -9.55 -14.89
N GLU A 163 -4.61 -9.73 -15.95
CA GLU A 163 -5.09 -8.63 -16.76
C GLU A 163 -6.28 -7.87 -16.15
N GLU A 164 -7.02 -8.52 -15.27
CA GLU A 164 -8.24 -7.96 -14.68
C GLU A 164 -7.96 -7.24 -13.36
N MET A 165 -8.35 -5.97 -13.28
CA MET A 165 -8.46 -5.21 -12.06
C MET A 165 -9.90 -5.31 -11.56
N VAL A 166 -10.08 -5.50 -10.26
CA VAL A 166 -11.41 -5.63 -9.65
C VAL A 166 -11.61 -4.61 -8.52
N ASP A 167 -12.89 -4.32 -8.27
CA ASP A 167 -13.32 -3.46 -7.18
C ASP A 167 -13.59 -4.30 -5.92
N PHE A 168 -13.14 -3.80 -4.77
CA PHE A 168 -13.40 -4.39 -3.46
C PHE A 168 -13.93 -3.32 -2.50
N ASP A 169 -15.23 -3.38 -2.18
CA ASP A 169 -15.90 -2.41 -1.33
C ASP A 169 -15.80 -2.81 0.15
N LEU A 170 -15.29 -1.89 0.96
CA LEU A 170 -15.22 -2.02 2.42
C LEU A 170 -16.49 -1.51 3.13
N GLY A 171 -17.49 -1.03 2.37
CA GLY A 171 -18.64 -0.27 2.83
C GLY A 171 -18.37 1.23 2.70
N ASN A 172 -18.93 1.84 1.65
CA ASN A 172 -18.69 3.25 1.23
C ASN A 172 -17.21 3.64 1.05
N ARG A 173 -16.32 2.66 0.91
CA ARG A 173 -14.90 2.85 0.61
C ARG A 173 -14.45 1.83 -0.41
N LEU A 174 -14.25 2.29 -1.64
CA LEU A 174 -13.89 1.45 -2.76
C LEU A 174 -12.38 1.30 -2.89
N MET A 175 -11.91 0.07 -2.78
CA MET A 175 -10.53 -0.33 -3.09
C MET A 175 -10.49 -0.93 -4.50
N LYS A 176 -9.39 -0.72 -5.24
CA LYS A 176 -9.13 -1.45 -6.48
C LYS A 176 -7.96 -2.38 -6.28
N ILE A 177 -8.15 -3.63 -6.62
CA ILE A 177 -7.13 -4.69 -6.55
C ILE A 177 -6.59 -4.90 -7.97
N ILE A 178 -5.30 -4.68 -8.14
CA ILE A 178 -4.63 -4.69 -9.44
C ILE A 178 -3.52 -5.74 -9.39
N PRO A 179 -3.63 -6.86 -10.13
CA PRO A 179 -2.53 -7.82 -10.22
C PRO A 179 -1.29 -7.20 -10.87
N ILE A 180 -0.13 -7.36 -10.23
CA ILE A 180 1.16 -6.81 -10.67
C ILE A 180 2.30 -7.83 -10.52
N PRO A 181 2.20 -9.05 -11.09
CA PRO A 181 3.27 -10.04 -11.00
C PRO A 181 4.58 -9.52 -11.59
N GLY A 182 5.70 -10.10 -11.09
CA GLY A 182 7.03 -9.78 -11.62
C GLY A 182 8.10 -9.74 -10.53
N HIS A 183 7.82 -9.08 -9.39
CA HIS A 183 8.56 -9.26 -8.16
C HIS A 183 8.26 -10.66 -7.57
N GLU A 184 6.98 -10.96 -7.40
CA GLU A 184 6.43 -12.26 -7.02
C GLU A 184 5.15 -12.54 -7.83
N ALA A 185 4.79 -13.81 -8.03
CA ALA A 185 3.69 -14.20 -8.92
C ALA A 185 2.31 -13.74 -8.41
N SER A 186 2.10 -13.70 -7.09
CA SER A 186 0.83 -13.28 -6.47
C SER A 186 0.77 -11.79 -6.16
N SER A 187 1.75 -10.99 -6.60
CA SER A 187 1.82 -9.56 -6.30
C SER A 187 0.59 -8.80 -6.77
N ILE A 188 0.04 -7.98 -5.87
CA ILE A 188 -1.05 -7.04 -6.16
C ILE A 188 -0.68 -5.63 -5.73
N ALA A 189 -1.17 -4.64 -6.47
CA ALA A 189 -1.30 -3.27 -5.98
C ALA A 189 -2.72 -3.05 -5.47
N VAL A 190 -2.84 -2.18 -4.46
CA VAL A 190 -4.12 -1.80 -3.87
C VAL A 190 -4.28 -0.29 -3.96
N TYR A 191 -5.29 0.17 -4.66
CA TYR A 191 -5.61 1.60 -4.75
C TYR A 191 -6.83 1.92 -3.91
N ASP A 192 -6.70 2.90 -3.03
CA ASP A 192 -7.80 3.45 -2.25
C ASP A 192 -8.35 4.72 -2.91
N ALA A 193 -9.57 4.66 -3.40
CA ALA A 193 -10.20 5.79 -4.08
C ALA A 193 -10.48 6.98 -3.16
N SER A 194 -10.56 6.78 -1.83
CA SER A 194 -10.85 7.84 -0.86
C SER A 194 -9.63 8.71 -0.55
N THR A 195 -8.44 8.11 -0.47
CA THR A 195 -7.18 8.81 -0.20
C THR A 195 -6.34 9.02 -1.45
N GLN A 196 -6.68 8.33 -2.55
CA GLN A 196 -5.91 8.28 -3.78
C GLN A 196 -4.49 7.70 -3.58
N ILE A 197 -4.31 6.90 -2.52
CA ILE A 197 -3.06 6.16 -2.26
C ILE A 197 -3.04 4.91 -3.13
N LEU A 198 -1.89 4.66 -3.77
CA LEU A 198 -1.59 3.42 -4.49
C LEU A 198 -0.53 2.65 -3.72
N LEU A 199 -0.90 1.52 -3.12
CA LEU A 199 0.05 0.58 -2.51
C LEU A 199 0.62 -0.34 -3.59
N THR A 200 1.92 -0.53 -3.61
CA THR A 200 2.62 -1.31 -4.65
C THR A 200 3.45 -2.48 -4.11
N GLY A 201 3.41 -2.70 -2.79
CA GLY A 201 4.25 -3.73 -2.20
C GLY A 201 5.72 -3.51 -2.53
N ASP A 202 6.40 -4.59 -2.88
CA ASP A 202 7.80 -4.57 -3.29
C ASP A 202 8.01 -4.45 -4.80
N THR A 203 6.93 -4.20 -5.53
CA THR A 203 7.03 -3.92 -6.97
C THR A 203 7.58 -2.52 -7.22
N PHE A 204 7.21 -1.52 -6.39
CA PHE A 204 7.72 -0.17 -6.52
C PHE A 204 7.76 0.55 -5.16
N TYR A 205 8.97 0.79 -4.64
CA TYR A 205 9.25 1.41 -3.34
C TYR A 205 10.64 2.10 -3.37
N PRO A 206 10.98 2.95 -2.42
CA PRO A 206 12.30 3.55 -2.34
C PRO A 206 13.35 2.53 -1.88
N GLY A 207 13.79 1.68 -2.81
CA GLY A 207 14.68 0.55 -2.55
C GLY A 207 15.11 -0.21 -3.80
N ARG A 208 15.60 -1.44 -3.57
CA ARG A 208 15.99 -2.38 -4.60
C ARG A 208 14.77 -3.14 -5.10
N LEU A 209 14.30 -2.81 -6.28
CA LEU A 209 13.16 -3.47 -6.92
C LEU A 209 13.62 -4.84 -7.45
N TYR A 210 13.49 -5.88 -6.63
CA TYR A 210 13.90 -7.24 -6.99
C TYR A 210 12.98 -7.81 -8.07
N VAL A 211 13.49 -7.93 -9.30
CA VAL A 211 12.73 -8.39 -10.46
C VAL A 211 13.03 -9.86 -10.72
N LYS A 212 12.08 -10.74 -10.39
CA LYS A 212 12.18 -12.18 -10.59
C LYS A 212 11.70 -12.61 -11.97
N ASP A 213 10.59 -12.07 -12.45
CA ASP A 213 10.08 -12.25 -13.81
C ASP A 213 10.11 -10.91 -14.53
N TRP A 214 11.11 -10.75 -15.41
CA TRP A 214 11.36 -9.50 -16.12
C TRP A 214 10.18 -9.07 -17.01
N ASN A 215 9.58 -10.01 -17.74
CA ASN A 215 8.48 -9.70 -18.66
C ASN A 215 7.22 -9.32 -17.87
N ALA A 216 6.87 -10.10 -16.87
CA ALA A 216 5.71 -9.84 -16.03
C ALA A 216 5.85 -8.49 -15.30
N PHE A 217 7.06 -8.18 -14.78
CA PHE A 217 7.36 -6.89 -14.13
C PHE A 217 7.17 -5.71 -15.07
N ASN A 218 7.75 -5.79 -16.30
CA ASN A 218 7.58 -4.76 -17.32
C ASN A 218 6.10 -4.51 -17.67
N LEU A 219 5.31 -5.57 -17.83
CA LEU A 219 3.88 -5.46 -18.12
C LEU A 219 3.13 -4.86 -16.92
N SER A 220 3.50 -5.24 -15.70
CA SER A 220 2.90 -4.72 -14.46
C SER A 220 3.17 -3.23 -14.27
N ILE A 221 4.41 -2.77 -14.49
CA ILE A 221 4.73 -1.34 -14.42
C ILE A 221 3.98 -0.54 -15.50
N LYS A 222 3.88 -1.04 -16.72
CA LYS A 222 3.06 -0.40 -17.79
C LYS A 222 1.58 -0.34 -17.40
N ARG A 223 1.06 -1.39 -16.75
CA ARG A 223 -0.33 -1.43 -16.22
C ARG A 223 -0.55 -0.36 -15.16
N LEU A 224 0.40 -0.22 -14.20
CA LEU A 224 0.32 0.83 -13.18
C LEU A 224 0.39 2.24 -13.78
N VAL A 225 1.28 2.49 -14.76
CA VAL A 225 1.32 3.79 -15.47
C VAL A 225 0.00 4.07 -16.16
N LYS A 226 -0.55 3.10 -16.92
CA LYS A 226 -1.87 3.25 -17.57
C LYS A 226 -2.98 3.49 -16.54
N PHE A 227 -2.90 2.88 -15.37
CA PHE A 227 -3.82 3.14 -14.26
C PHE A 227 -3.77 4.60 -13.84
N THR A 228 -2.59 5.19 -13.65
CA THR A 228 -2.43 6.60 -13.25
C THR A 228 -2.87 7.61 -14.32
N ASP A 229 -3.05 7.20 -15.56
CA ASP A 229 -3.63 8.06 -16.61
C ASP A 229 -5.16 8.14 -16.51
N ASN A 230 -5.81 7.19 -15.82
CA ASN A 230 -7.27 7.12 -15.67
C ASN A 230 -7.77 7.43 -14.25
N TYR A 231 -6.90 7.28 -13.25
CA TYR A 231 -7.21 7.49 -11.82
C TYR A 231 -6.21 8.46 -11.22
N GLU A 232 -6.70 9.42 -10.46
CA GLU A 232 -5.85 10.35 -9.73
C GLU A 232 -5.14 9.60 -8.60
N VAL A 233 -3.79 9.63 -8.61
CA VAL A 233 -2.95 9.02 -7.57
C VAL A 233 -2.18 10.14 -6.87
N SER A 234 -2.51 10.34 -5.59
CA SER A 234 -1.87 11.37 -4.76
C SER A 234 -0.47 10.98 -4.33
N THR A 235 -0.27 9.69 -4.04
CA THR A 235 1.01 9.13 -3.60
C THR A 235 1.08 7.63 -3.85
N ILE A 236 2.28 7.12 -4.04
CA ILE A 236 2.57 5.69 -4.16
C ILE A 236 3.37 5.28 -2.94
N LEU A 237 2.94 4.21 -2.25
CA LEU A 237 3.59 3.67 -1.07
C LEU A 237 3.95 2.20 -1.31
N GLY A 238 5.23 1.87 -1.15
CA GLY A 238 5.67 0.49 -1.06
C GLY A 238 5.84 0.05 0.38
N ASN A 239 6.36 -1.17 0.59
CA ASN A 239 6.43 -1.74 1.93
C ASN A 239 7.78 -1.52 2.63
N HIS A 240 8.80 -1.00 1.95
CA HIS A 240 10.13 -0.82 2.52
C HIS A 240 10.74 0.55 2.19
N ILE A 241 11.77 0.92 2.95
CA ILE A 241 12.71 1.99 2.63
C ILE A 241 14.11 1.42 2.74
N GLU A 242 14.81 1.31 1.61
CA GLU A 242 16.20 0.86 1.55
C GLU A 242 17.13 1.93 0.98
N MET A 243 16.57 2.95 0.31
CA MET A 243 17.34 4.10 -0.17
C MET A 243 17.62 5.08 0.96
N THR A 244 18.76 5.78 0.85
CA THR A 244 19.09 6.91 1.71
C THR A 244 18.53 8.22 1.14
N GLN A 245 18.63 9.30 1.90
CA GLN A 245 18.32 10.66 1.42
C GLN A 245 19.30 11.14 0.32
N THR A 246 20.44 10.45 0.13
CA THR A 246 21.35 10.74 -0.96
C THR A 246 20.89 9.98 -2.21
N ALA A 247 20.65 10.71 -3.29
CA ALA A 247 20.19 10.16 -4.56
C ALA A 247 21.07 9.01 -5.05
N GLY A 248 20.47 7.90 -5.43
CA GLY A 248 21.11 6.70 -5.96
C GLY A 248 21.93 5.88 -4.94
N VAL A 249 21.81 6.17 -3.64
CA VAL A 249 22.56 5.46 -2.58
C VAL A 249 21.59 4.68 -1.71
N ASP A 250 21.78 3.37 -1.64
CA ASP A 250 21.03 2.46 -0.78
C ASP A 250 21.81 2.08 0.48
N TYR A 251 21.11 1.63 1.50
CA TYR A 251 21.71 1.02 2.68
C TYR A 251 22.19 -0.40 2.36
N PRO A 252 23.28 -0.88 3.02
CA PRO A 252 23.67 -2.28 2.93
C PRO A 252 22.55 -3.23 3.37
N PHE A 253 22.62 -4.47 2.91
CA PHE A 253 21.71 -5.54 3.36
C PHE A 253 21.82 -5.75 4.88
N ASP A 254 20.75 -6.22 5.49
CA ASP A 254 20.65 -6.62 6.91
C ASP A 254 20.94 -5.51 7.93
N VAL A 255 20.96 -4.24 7.49
CA VAL A 255 21.23 -3.10 8.37
C VAL A 255 20.01 -2.78 9.24
N ARG A 256 20.24 -2.76 10.57
CA ARG A 256 19.20 -2.45 11.57
C ARG A 256 19.17 -0.98 12.02
N TYR A 257 20.01 -0.13 11.42
CA TYR A 257 20.06 1.30 11.72
C TYR A 257 20.17 2.12 10.44
N GLN A 258 19.12 2.86 10.13
CA GLN A 258 18.99 3.62 8.88
C GLN A 258 18.54 5.08 9.14
N PRO A 259 19.34 5.92 9.84
CA PRO A 259 18.90 7.23 10.35
C PRO A 259 18.66 8.30 9.27
N LYS A 260 19.04 8.03 8.03
CA LYS A 260 18.87 8.93 6.87
C LYS A 260 18.12 8.23 5.75
N GLU A 261 17.05 7.55 6.07
CA GLU A 261 16.19 6.91 5.08
C GLU A 261 15.60 7.93 4.10
N HIS A 262 15.44 7.51 2.85
CA HIS A 262 14.60 8.20 1.89
C HIS A 262 13.18 8.35 2.46
N LYS A 263 12.39 9.31 1.96
CA LYS A 263 10.96 9.37 2.27
C LYS A 263 10.22 8.14 1.75
N LEU A 264 9.19 7.68 2.45
CA LEU A 264 8.36 6.56 2.01
C LEU A 264 7.57 6.86 0.72
N PRO A 265 6.92 8.03 0.58
CA PRO A 265 6.15 8.36 -0.61
C PRO A 265 7.00 8.45 -1.87
N LEU A 266 6.55 7.78 -2.93
CA LEU A 266 6.99 7.98 -4.30
C LEU A 266 5.88 8.64 -5.13
N SER A 267 6.25 9.24 -6.24
CA SER A 267 5.35 9.95 -7.14
C SER A 267 5.02 9.16 -8.40
N VAL A 268 3.96 9.57 -9.08
CA VAL A 268 3.64 9.09 -10.44
C VAL A 268 4.76 9.42 -11.44
N LEU A 269 5.53 10.49 -11.23
CA LEU A 269 6.67 10.81 -12.09
C LEU A 269 7.79 9.77 -11.97
N GLU A 270 8.11 9.35 -10.77
CA GLU A 270 9.11 8.29 -10.52
C GLU A 270 8.63 6.92 -11.06
N LEU A 271 7.32 6.62 -10.98
CA LEU A 271 6.75 5.42 -11.63
C LEU A 271 6.89 5.49 -13.17
N LYS A 272 6.68 6.66 -13.78
CA LYS A 272 6.86 6.87 -15.23
C LYS A 272 8.35 6.80 -15.61
N GLU A 273 9.25 7.26 -14.75
CA GLU A 273 10.70 7.09 -14.91
C GLU A 273 11.08 5.61 -14.95
N LEU A 274 10.62 4.81 -13.97
CA LEU A 274 10.82 3.34 -13.97
C LEU A 274 10.32 2.71 -15.27
N SER A 275 9.12 3.06 -15.72
CA SER A 275 8.55 2.55 -16.98
C SER A 275 9.41 2.92 -18.21
N GLY A 276 9.95 4.13 -18.23
CA GLY A 276 10.86 4.62 -19.28
C GLY A 276 12.19 3.85 -19.29
N ALA A 277 12.79 3.64 -18.10
CA ALA A 277 14.02 2.86 -17.93
C ALA A 277 13.83 1.41 -18.41
N LEU A 278 12.77 0.73 -17.95
CA LEU A 278 12.44 -0.63 -18.38
C LEU A 278 12.22 -0.74 -19.90
N THR A 279 11.56 0.26 -20.50
CA THR A 279 11.36 0.32 -21.96
C THR A 279 12.69 0.43 -22.70
N LYS A 280 13.63 1.26 -22.20
CA LYS A 280 14.97 1.43 -22.77
C LYS A 280 15.83 0.17 -22.64
N LEU A 281 15.74 -0.53 -21.49
CA LEU A 281 16.44 -1.79 -21.23
C LEU A 281 15.89 -2.95 -22.10
N GLY A 282 14.61 -2.90 -22.50
CA GLY A 282 13.96 -3.92 -23.34
C GLY A 282 13.97 -5.29 -22.64
N ASP A 283 14.34 -6.32 -23.40
CA ASP A 283 14.35 -7.72 -22.91
C ASP A 283 15.65 -8.11 -22.18
N LYS A 284 16.44 -7.14 -21.77
CA LYS A 284 17.75 -7.38 -21.11
C LYS A 284 17.66 -7.02 -19.62
N PRO A 285 17.45 -7.99 -18.71
CA PRO A 285 17.49 -7.74 -17.28
C PRO A 285 18.85 -7.13 -16.90
N THR A 286 18.81 -5.86 -16.48
CA THR A 286 20.04 -5.11 -16.15
C THR A 286 19.79 -4.31 -14.88
N ARG A 287 20.77 -4.35 -13.95
CA ARG A 287 20.74 -3.48 -12.78
C ARG A 287 20.97 -2.03 -13.23
N GLU A 288 20.05 -1.14 -12.86
CA GLU A 288 20.16 0.30 -13.12
C GLU A 288 19.80 1.07 -11.85
N VAL A 289 20.62 2.08 -11.51
CA VAL A 289 20.46 2.90 -10.30
C VAL A 289 19.79 4.22 -10.68
N HIS A 290 18.72 4.55 -9.98
CA HIS A 290 17.98 5.81 -10.05
C HIS A 290 18.04 6.54 -8.71
N ASP A 291 17.61 7.79 -8.66
CA ASP A 291 17.68 8.62 -7.46
C ASP A 291 16.93 8.00 -6.27
N SER A 292 15.73 7.48 -6.50
CA SER A 292 14.82 6.97 -5.47
C SER A 292 14.67 5.45 -5.44
N PHE A 293 15.20 4.72 -6.45
CA PHE A 293 15.05 3.26 -6.54
C PHE A 293 16.19 2.62 -7.36
N ILE A 294 16.31 1.32 -7.27
CA ILE A 294 17.27 0.53 -8.06
C ILE A 294 16.54 -0.60 -8.75
N ILE A 295 16.59 -0.68 -10.07
CA ILE A 295 16.15 -1.87 -10.82
C ILE A 295 17.15 -3.00 -10.51
N PHE A 296 16.66 -4.09 -9.90
CA PHE A 296 17.52 -5.15 -9.40
C PHE A 296 17.03 -6.53 -9.88
N PRO A 297 17.42 -6.97 -11.11
CA PRO A 297 17.08 -8.31 -11.59
C PRO A 297 17.72 -9.39 -10.71
N VAL A 298 16.92 -10.39 -10.32
CA VAL A 298 17.39 -11.58 -9.58
C VAL A 298 17.32 -12.80 -10.47
N HIS A 299 18.32 -13.67 -10.38
CA HIS A 299 18.50 -14.85 -11.24
C HIS A 299 18.12 -16.14 -10.49
#